data_da7bce76d4e202dcd71aaa0345db51fb
#
_entry.id   da7bce76d4e202dcd71aaa0345db51fb
#
_cell.length_a   1.000
_cell.length_b   1.000
_cell.length_c   1.000
_cell.angle_alpha   90.00
_cell.angle_beta   90.00
_cell.angle_gamma   90.00
#
_symmetry.space_group_name_H-M   'P 1'
#
loop_
_entity.id
_entity.type
_entity.pdbx_description
1 polymer ?
#
loop_
_entity_poly.entity_id
_entity_poly.type
_entity_poly.pdbx_seq_one_letter_code
_entity_poly.pdbx_strand_id
1 'polypeptide(L)'
;MPPDRLVVPATHVFTLRRLLITHGGPVTHALDELDRPLAQAGQGGAVSLRLDDQWCARVESLGQPELGHLSGRTCRIAEHGVLGFALLSCANLGEALKLWTRYAPTLAGGFEIRQAVVPGGMEFTIRDLYPLLPGRSFAMDRFVAFTLGLCEQLAGLPPQAMALYL
;
A
#
# COMPACT_ATOMS: atom_id res chain seq x y z
N MET A 1 9.53 7.41 -15.81
CA MET A 1 9.70 6.00 -16.23
C MET A 1 8.33 5.43 -16.55
N PRO A 2 8.12 4.62 -17.58
CA PRO A 2 6.80 4.04 -17.88
C PRO A 2 6.37 3.07 -16.75
N PRO A 3 5.04 3.00 -16.45
CA PRO A 3 4.51 2.20 -15.34
C PRO A 3 4.76 0.68 -15.51
N ASP A 4 4.97 0.21 -16.73
CA ASP A 4 5.30 -1.20 -17.01
C ASP A 4 6.70 -1.59 -16.54
N ARG A 5 7.60 -0.63 -16.38
CA ARG A 5 8.97 -0.86 -15.89
C ARG A 5 9.15 -0.65 -14.40
N LEU A 6 8.14 -0.06 -13.75
CA LEU A 6 8.08 0.01 -12.30
C LEU A 6 7.54 -1.30 -11.75
N VAL A 7 8.16 -1.79 -10.69
CA VAL A 7 7.72 -2.99 -9.99
C VAL A 7 7.30 -2.67 -8.57
N VAL A 8 6.30 -3.39 -8.09
CA VAL A 8 5.82 -3.35 -6.72
C VAL A 8 5.83 -4.76 -6.15
N PRO A 9 5.99 -4.94 -4.83
CA PRO A 9 5.94 -6.25 -4.22
C PRO A 9 4.62 -6.95 -4.50
N ALA A 10 4.68 -8.21 -4.92
CA ALA A 10 3.49 -9.04 -5.12
C ALA A 10 2.67 -9.24 -3.83
N THR A 11 3.28 -9.04 -2.67
CA THR A 11 2.64 -9.11 -1.35
C THR A 11 1.38 -8.27 -1.26
N HIS A 12 1.38 -7.07 -1.86
CA HIS A 12 0.21 -6.19 -1.87
C HIS A 12 -1.00 -6.83 -2.55
N VAL A 13 -0.75 -7.49 -3.67
CA VAL A 13 -1.80 -8.16 -4.44
C VAL A 13 -2.27 -9.42 -3.72
N PHE A 14 -1.36 -10.19 -3.12
CA PHE A 14 -1.72 -11.36 -2.30
C PHE A 14 -2.55 -10.98 -1.06
N THR A 15 -2.21 -9.88 -0.39
CA THR A 15 -2.99 -9.37 0.76
C THR A 15 -4.39 -8.97 0.32
N LEU A 16 -4.51 -8.26 -0.79
CA LEU A 16 -5.80 -7.89 -1.36
C LEU A 16 -6.63 -9.12 -1.74
N ARG A 17 -6.01 -10.10 -2.43
CA ARG A 17 -6.67 -11.36 -2.79
C ARG A 17 -7.20 -12.10 -1.56
N ARG A 18 -6.38 -12.23 -0.53
CA ARG A 18 -6.79 -12.87 0.75
C ARG A 18 -7.99 -12.16 1.38
N LEU A 19 -7.95 -10.83 1.39
CA LEU A 19 -9.04 -10.02 1.93
C LEU A 19 -10.36 -10.27 1.18
N LEU A 20 -10.30 -10.26 -0.14
CA LEU A 20 -11.46 -10.48 -0.99
C LEU A 20 -12.09 -11.86 -0.78
N ILE A 21 -11.28 -12.91 -0.65
CA ILE A 21 -11.75 -14.26 -0.35
C ILE A 21 -12.45 -14.30 1.03
N THR A 22 -11.90 -13.59 2.01
CA THR A 22 -12.45 -13.58 3.38
C THR A 22 -13.76 -12.80 3.49
N HIS A 23 -13.92 -11.75 2.69
CA HIS A 23 -15.11 -10.87 2.71
C HIS A 23 -16.22 -11.27 1.74
N GLY A 24 -16.05 -12.38 1.00
CA GLY A 24 -17.14 -13.06 0.29
C GLY A 24 -17.76 -12.27 -0.87
N GLY A 25 -16.97 -11.54 -1.62
CA GLY A 25 -17.44 -10.86 -2.83
C GLY A 25 -17.54 -11.79 -4.05
N PRO A 26 -18.20 -11.41 -5.15
CA PRO A 26 -18.27 -12.14 -6.42
C PRO A 26 -16.92 -12.15 -7.17
N VAL A 27 -15.86 -12.38 -6.44
CA VAL A 27 -14.47 -12.06 -6.74
C VAL A 27 -13.81 -13.14 -7.60
N THR A 28 -14.34 -14.35 -7.59
CA THR A 28 -13.62 -15.53 -8.09
C THR A 28 -13.29 -15.46 -9.57
N HIS A 29 -14.19 -15.00 -10.41
CA HIS A 29 -13.95 -14.98 -11.87
C HIS A 29 -13.05 -13.83 -12.35
N ALA A 30 -13.11 -12.69 -11.66
CA ALA A 30 -12.34 -11.50 -12.04
C ALA A 30 -10.86 -11.61 -11.64
N LEU A 31 -10.55 -12.47 -10.68
CA LEU A 31 -9.22 -12.64 -10.14
C LEU A 31 -8.42 -13.74 -10.86
N ASP A 32 -9.09 -14.72 -11.48
CA ASP A 32 -8.42 -15.84 -12.17
C ASP A 32 -7.49 -15.37 -13.31
N GLU A 33 -7.87 -14.29 -14.02
CA GLU A 33 -7.04 -13.72 -15.09
C GLU A 33 -5.75 -13.08 -14.56
N LEU A 34 -5.79 -12.55 -13.34
CA LEU A 34 -4.67 -11.89 -12.67
C LEU A 34 -3.84 -12.87 -11.84
N ASP A 35 -4.40 -14.02 -11.49
CA ASP A 35 -3.73 -15.03 -10.68
C ASP A 35 -2.50 -15.65 -11.36
N ARG A 36 -2.51 -15.78 -12.70
CA ARG A 36 -1.37 -16.37 -13.43
C ARG A 36 -0.07 -15.56 -13.26
N PRO A 37 -0.03 -14.23 -13.50
CA PRO A 37 1.16 -13.43 -13.25
C PRO A 37 1.61 -13.45 -11.78
N LEU A 38 0.66 -13.51 -10.84
CA LEU A 38 0.96 -13.61 -9.41
C LEU A 38 1.57 -14.95 -9.03
N ALA A 39 1.03 -16.04 -9.57
CA ALA A 39 1.58 -17.38 -9.35
C ALA A 39 3.03 -17.47 -9.85
N GLN A 40 3.36 -16.80 -10.95
CA GLN A 40 4.72 -16.72 -11.47
C GLN A 40 5.65 -15.89 -10.59
N ALA A 41 5.15 -14.77 -10.02
CA ALA A 41 5.94 -13.91 -9.14
C ALA A 41 6.23 -14.57 -7.77
N GLY A 42 5.33 -15.41 -7.27
CA GLY A 42 5.39 -15.94 -5.91
C GLY A 42 5.23 -14.85 -4.83
N GLN A 43 5.13 -15.25 -3.56
CA GLN A 43 4.88 -14.30 -2.45
C GLN A 43 6.01 -13.29 -2.22
N GLY A 44 7.25 -13.66 -2.51
CA GLY A 44 8.42 -12.78 -2.37
C GLY A 44 8.80 -12.03 -3.65
N GLY A 45 8.02 -12.19 -4.72
CA GLY A 45 8.31 -11.59 -6.01
C GLY A 45 7.78 -10.17 -6.17
N ALA A 46 7.86 -9.69 -7.41
CA ALA A 46 7.39 -8.37 -7.78
C ALA A 46 6.51 -8.45 -9.04
N VAL A 47 5.55 -7.55 -9.13
CA VAL A 47 4.69 -7.37 -10.29
C VAL A 47 4.86 -5.95 -10.86
N SER A 48 4.50 -5.73 -12.12
CA SER A 48 4.54 -4.37 -12.66
C SER A 48 3.50 -3.47 -11.96
N LEU A 49 3.81 -2.18 -11.85
CA LEU A 49 2.85 -1.20 -11.33
C LEU A 49 1.54 -1.22 -12.12
N ARG A 50 1.60 -1.42 -13.43
CA ARG A 50 0.41 -1.52 -14.28
C ARG A 50 -0.48 -2.70 -13.88
N LEU A 51 0.12 -3.85 -13.55
CA LEU A 51 -0.64 -5.02 -13.10
C LEU A 51 -1.28 -4.78 -11.74
N ASP A 52 -0.54 -4.22 -10.78
CA ASP A 52 -1.10 -3.84 -9.46
C ASP A 52 -2.26 -2.85 -9.60
N ASP A 53 -2.12 -1.86 -10.52
CA ASP A 53 -3.16 -0.88 -10.80
C ASP A 53 -4.41 -1.51 -11.44
N GLN A 54 -4.24 -2.43 -12.40
CA GLN A 54 -5.35 -3.17 -12.98
C GLN A 54 -6.14 -3.95 -11.91
N TRP A 55 -5.45 -4.54 -10.93
CA TRP A 55 -6.08 -5.17 -9.78
C TRP A 55 -6.85 -4.16 -8.92
N CYS A 56 -6.24 -3.04 -8.62
CA CYS A 56 -6.89 -1.96 -7.86
C CYS A 56 -8.17 -1.49 -8.56
N ALA A 57 -8.10 -1.21 -9.87
CA ALA A 57 -9.25 -0.81 -10.68
C ALA A 57 -10.35 -1.88 -10.70
N ARG A 58 -9.97 -3.15 -10.79
CA ARG A 58 -10.92 -4.26 -10.80
C ARG A 58 -11.66 -4.37 -9.48
N VAL A 59 -10.95 -4.25 -8.35
CA VAL A 59 -11.56 -4.26 -7.02
C VAL A 59 -12.44 -3.03 -6.80
N GLU A 60 -12.00 -1.86 -7.21
CA GLU A 60 -12.79 -0.62 -7.15
C GLU A 60 -14.12 -0.77 -7.91
N SER A 61 -14.11 -1.46 -9.06
CA SER A 61 -15.32 -1.72 -9.86
C SER A 61 -16.35 -2.62 -9.17
N LEU A 62 -16.00 -3.28 -8.07
CA LEU A 62 -16.94 -4.07 -7.25
C LEU A 62 -17.86 -3.19 -6.38
N GLY A 63 -17.63 -1.87 -6.36
CA GLY A 63 -18.45 -0.91 -5.62
C GLY A 63 -18.31 -1.00 -4.09
N GLN A 64 -17.16 -1.47 -3.60
CA GLN A 64 -16.82 -1.57 -2.18
C GLN A 64 -15.63 -0.63 -1.86
N PRO A 65 -15.87 0.67 -1.71
CA PRO A 65 -14.81 1.66 -1.56
C PRO A 65 -13.95 1.44 -0.30
N GLU A 66 -14.51 0.83 0.74
CA GLU A 66 -13.81 0.50 1.99
C GLU A 66 -12.67 -0.52 1.83
N LEU A 67 -12.67 -1.31 0.76
CA LEU A 67 -11.67 -2.37 0.56
C LEU A 67 -10.25 -1.81 0.37
N GLY A 68 -10.10 -0.62 -0.19
CA GLY A 68 -8.81 0.04 -0.29
C GLY A 68 -8.22 0.31 1.09
N HIS A 69 -8.99 0.97 1.93
CA HIS A 69 -8.63 1.25 3.32
C HIS A 69 -8.37 -0.04 4.12
N LEU A 70 -9.29 -0.99 4.05
CA LEU A 70 -9.18 -2.25 4.78
C LEU A 70 -7.94 -3.06 4.34
N SER A 71 -7.64 -3.08 3.05
CA SER A 71 -6.44 -3.71 2.49
C SER A 71 -5.15 -3.10 3.08
N GLY A 72 -5.08 -1.78 3.16
CA GLY A 72 -3.95 -1.10 3.77
C GLY A 72 -3.81 -1.41 5.27
N ARG A 73 -4.92 -1.38 6.00
CA ARG A 73 -4.95 -1.63 7.45
C ARG A 73 -4.60 -3.06 7.84
N THR A 74 -4.91 -4.05 7.02
CA THR A 74 -4.60 -5.46 7.29
C THR A 74 -3.15 -5.84 6.96
N CYS A 75 -2.41 -4.98 6.28
CA CYS A 75 -1.03 -5.21 5.92
C CYS A 75 -0.12 -5.08 7.15
N ARG A 76 0.72 -6.08 7.39
CA ARG A 76 1.64 -6.08 8.52
C ARG A 76 3.01 -5.56 8.09
N ILE A 77 3.68 -4.82 8.98
CA ILE A 77 5.03 -4.29 8.71
C ILE A 77 5.99 -5.42 8.31
N ALA A 78 5.96 -6.56 9.00
CA ALA A 78 6.83 -7.70 8.72
C ALA A 78 6.64 -8.31 7.32
N GLU A 79 5.47 -8.11 6.68
CA GLU A 79 5.20 -8.59 5.32
C GLU A 79 5.98 -7.83 4.24
N HIS A 80 6.62 -6.70 4.61
CA HIS A 80 7.44 -5.88 3.71
C HIS A 80 8.93 -6.28 3.69
N GLY A 81 9.23 -7.53 4.05
CA GLY A 81 10.58 -8.09 3.94
C GLY A 81 11.63 -7.27 4.69
N VAL A 82 12.76 -7.00 4.03
CA VAL A 82 13.90 -6.29 4.66
C VAL A 82 13.50 -4.91 5.18
N LEU A 83 12.67 -4.16 4.45
CA LEU A 83 12.23 -2.85 4.92
C LEU A 83 11.34 -2.97 6.16
N GLY A 84 10.46 -3.97 6.21
CA GLY A 84 9.63 -4.22 7.38
C GLY A 84 10.48 -4.49 8.64
N PHE A 85 11.49 -5.33 8.54
CA PHE A 85 12.42 -5.59 9.64
C PHE A 85 13.22 -4.36 10.02
N ALA A 86 13.69 -3.57 9.05
CA ALA A 86 14.41 -2.33 9.31
C ALA A 86 13.54 -1.32 10.08
N LEU A 87 12.27 -1.17 9.72
CA LEU A 87 11.30 -0.31 10.42
C LEU A 87 11.08 -0.76 11.87
N LEU A 88 10.91 -2.07 12.10
CA LEU A 88 10.73 -2.64 13.42
C LEU A 88 12.00 -2.53 14.31
N SER A 89 13.17 -2.34 13.70
CA SER A 89 14.45 -2.21 14.40
C SER A 89 14.82 -0.75 14.71
N CYS A 90 14.02 0.24 14.28
CA CYS A 90 14.27 1.64 14.58
C CYS A 90 14.08 1.92 16.08
N ALA A 91 14.91 2.81 16.64
CA ALA A 91 14.87 3.14 18.06
C ALA A 91 13.61 3.93 18.46
N ASN A 92 12.99 4.62 17.53
CA ASN A 92 11.79 5.43 17.76
C ASN A 92 10.98 5.62 16.46
N LEU A 93 9.74 6.06 16.63
CA LEU A 93 8.81 6.29 15.52
C LEU A 93 9.36 7.30 14.50
N GLY A 94 10.04 8.36 14.95
CA GLY A 94 10.58 9.39 14.06
C GLY A 94 11.65 8.85 13.11
N GLU A 95 12.52 7.94 13.58
CA GLU A 95 13.48 7.24 12.72
C GLU A 95 12.79 6.30 11.75
N ALA A 96 11.81 5.53 12.21
CA ALA A 96 11.04 4.64 11.37
C ALA A 96 10.32 5.40 10.25
N LEU A 97 9.71 6.55 10.55
CA LEU A 97 9.02 7.37 9.56
C LEU A 97 9.98 8.00 8.54
N LYS A 98 11.19 8.40 8.95
CA LYS A 98 12.23 8.85 8.01
C LYS A 98 12.64 7.71 7.06
N LEU A 99 12.83 6.52 7.60
CA LEU A 99 13.17 5.34 6.82
C LEU A 99 12.03 4.99 5.86
N TRP A 100 10.78 5.01 6.35
CA TRP A 100 9.59 4.80 5.55
C TRP A 100 9.50 5.78 4.38
N THR A 101 9.56 7.08 4.64
CA THR A 101 9.50 8.12 3.59
C THR A 101 10.56 7.91 2.51
N ARG A 102 11.75 7.48 2.91
CA ARG A 102 12.85 7.24 1.97
C ARG A 102 12.63 6.03 1.07
N TYR A 103 12.07 4.95 1.60
CA TYR A 103 12.02 3.66 0.92
C TYR A 103 10.61 3.22 0.49
N ALA A 104 9.55 3.84 1.01
CA ALA A 104 8.18 3.53 0.59
C ALA A 104 7.94 3.64 -0.92
N PRO A 105 8.56 4.59 -1.67
CA PRO A 105 8.43 4.62 -3.12
C PRO A 105 8.90 3.35 -3.82
N THR A 106 9.77 2.55 -3.20
CA THR A 106 10.20 1.25 -3.75
C THR A 106 9.17 0.14 -3.54
N LEU A 107 8.26 0.31 -2.58
CA LEU A 107 7.19 -0.63 -2.28
C LEU A 107 5.87 -0.22 -2.93
N ALA A 108 5.53 1.04 -2.81
CA ALA A 108 4.27 1.60 -3.27
C ALA A 108 4.44 2.31 -4.62
N GLY A 109 4.99 1.63 -5.60
CA GLY A 109 5.37 2.20 -6.88
C GLY A 109 4.37 3.24 -7.41
N GLY A 110 4.89 4.40 -7.77
CA GLY A 110 4.10 5.48 -8.34
C GLY A 110 3.64 6.57 -7.36
N PHE A 111 4.01 6.49 -6.08
CA PHE A 111 3.83 7.58 -5.12
C PHE A 111 5.15 8.22 -4.73
N GLU A 112 5.17 9.54 -4.65
CA GLU A 112 6.22 10.32 -4.00
C GLU A 112 5.72 10.73 -2.62
N ILE A 113 6.57 10.54 -1.61
CA ILE A 113 6.24 10.91 -0.23
C ILE A 113 7.25 11.94 0.25
N ARG A 114 6.76 12.99 0.86
CA ARG A 114 7.56 13.95 1.60
C ARG A 114 7.04 14.06 3.02
N GLN A 115 7.93 14.31 3.95
CA GLN A 115 7.56 14.56 5.34
C GLN A 115 8.12 15.89 5.81
N ALA A 116 7.38 16.56 6.67
CA ALA A 116 7.78 17.77 7.35
C ALA A 116 7.41 17.67 8.83
N VAL A 117 8.27 18.14 9.71
CA VAL A 117 7.94 18.32 11.13
C VAL A 117 7.18 19.63 11.25
N VAL A 118 6.00 19.55 11.86
CA VAL A 118 5.12 20.70 12.09
C VAL A 118 4.84 20.85 13.59
N PRO A 119 4.38 22.01 14.07
CA PRO A 119 4.01 22.16 15.46
C PRO A 119 2.96 21.12 15.88
N GLY A 120 3.31 20.28 16.84
CA GLY A 120 2.43 19.23 17.36
C GLY A 120 2.45 17.91 16.61
N GLY A 121 3.28 17.74 15.55
CA GLY A 121 3.29 16.47 14.84
C GLY A 121 4.18 16.41 13.61
N MET A 122 3.76 15.57 12.69
CA MET A 122 4.43 15.35 11.42
C MET A 122 3.39 15.36 10.29
N GLU A 123 3.71 16.06 9.23
CA GLU A 123 2.91 16.12 8.01
C GLU A 123 3.54 15.22 6.93
N PHE A 124 2.69 14.46 6.25
CA PHE A 124 3.05 13.68 5.06
C PHE A 124 2.34 14.25 3.85
N THR A 125 3.10 14.61 2.84
CA THR A 125 2.57 14.94 1.52
C THR A 125 2.78 13.75 0.60
N ILE A 126 1.71 13.21 0.03
CA ILE A 126 1.74 12.09 -0.91
C ILE A 126 1.29 12.60 -2.27
N ARG A 127 2.12 12.39 -3.28
CA ARG A 127 1.83 12.77 -4.66
C ARG A 127 1.78 11.53 -5.54
N ASP A 128 0.68 11.37 -6.27
CA ASP A 128 0.58 10.34 -7.30
C ASP A 128 1.36 10.77 -8.55
N LEU A 129 2.26 9.89 -9.02
CA LEU A 129 3.07 10.11 -10.21
C LEU A 129 2.40 9.58 -11.49
N TYR A 130 1.32 8.82 -11.36
CA TYR A 130 0.58 8.19 -12.47
C TYR A 130 -0.94 8.35 -12.34
N PRO A 131 -1.45 9.58 -12.15
CA PRO A 131 -2.87 9.80 -11.83
C PRO A 131 -3.85 9.38 -12.93
N LEU A 132 -3.36 9.08 -14.13
CA LEU A 132 -4.18 8.62 -15.26
C LEU A 132 -4.39 7.11 -15.30
N LEU A 133 -3.75 6.34 -14.43
CA LEU A 133 -4.04 4.91 -14.30
C LEU A 133 -5.38 4.70 -13.57
N PRO A 134 -6.18 3.69 -13.96
CA PRO A 134 -7.58 3.59 -13.52
C PRO A 134 -7.77 3.18 -12.05
N GLY A 135 -6.81 2.50 -11.43
CA GLY A 135 -6.90 2.01 -10.05
C GLY A 135 -6.23 2.91 -9.00
N ARG A 136 -5.90 4.16 -9.37
CA ARG A 136 -5.07 5.01 -8.49
C ARG A 136 -5.78 5.52 -7.26
N SER A 137 -7.09 5.73 -7.31
CA SER A 137 -7.88 6.09 -6.13
C SER A 137 -7.78 5.00 -5.06
N PHE A 138 -8.10 3.77 -5.43
CA PHE A 138 -7.97 2.61 -4.55
C PHE A 138 -6.54 2.41 -4.03
N ALA A 139 -5.53 2.55 -4.90
CA ALA A 139 -4.13 2.41 -4.52
C ALA A 139 -3.70 3.49 -3.52
N MET A 140 -4.21 4.72 -3.65
CA MET A 140 -3.97 5.82 -2.71
C MET A 140 -4.59 5.51 -1.35
N ASP A 141 -5.87 5.10 -1.31
CA ASP A 141 -6.55 4.73 -0.07
C ASP A 141 -5.82 3.60 0.65
N ARG A 142 -5.42 2.56 -0.08
CA ARG A 142 -4.61 1.46 0.45
C ARG A 142 -3.29 1.97 1.03
N PHE A 143 -2.61 2.85 0.33
CA PHE A 143 -1.31 3.36 0.73
C PHE A 143 -1.39 4.27 1.96
N VAL A 144 -2.36 5.18 2.02
CA VAL A 144 -2.63 6.03 3.18
C VAL A 144 -2.97 5.14 4.38
N ALA A 145 -3.92 4.22 4.23
CA ALA A 145 -4.33 3.33 5.31
C ALA A 145 -3.18 2.46 5.84
N PHE A 146 -2.29 2.00 4.95
CA PHE A 146 -1.09 1.28 5.38
C PHE A 146 -0.13 2.18 6.18
N THR A 147 0.12 3.41 5.71
CA THR A 147 1.00 4.36 6.43
C THR A 147 0.46 4.67 7.83
N LEU A 148 -0.86 4.79 7.99
CA LEU A 148 -1.51 4.93 9.28
C LEU A 148 -1.34 3.70 10.16
N GLY A 149 -1.61 2.52 9.59
CA GLY A 149 -1.44 1.23 10.27
C GLY A 149 0.01 0.98 10.71
N LEU A 150 0.99 1.44 9.92
CA LEU A 150 2.40 1.42 10.26
C LEU A 150 2.68 2.28 11.50
N CYS A 151 2.15 3.51 11.55
CA CYS A 151 2.29 4.37 12.73
C CYS A 151 1.72 3.71 13.99
N GLU A 152 0.54 3.11 13.89
CA GLU A 152 -0.09 2.40 15.02
C GLU A 152 0.73 1.18 15.47
N GLN A 153 1.19 0.36 14.52
CA GLN A 153 1.98 -0.84 14.84
C GLN A 153 3.32 -0.47 15.50
N LEU A 154 3.95 0.63 15.10
CA LEU A 154 5.22 1.09 15.64
C LEU A 154 5.07 1.84 16.97
N ALA A 155 4.03 2.64 17.12
CA ALA A 155 3.80 3.42 18.34
C ALA A 155 3.04 2.65 19.42
N GLY A 156 2.36 1.55 19.07
CA GLY A 156 1.45 0.84 19.97
C GLY A 156 0.18 1.61 20.33
N LEU A 157 -0.08 2.72 19.65
CA LEU A 157 -1.22 3.61 19.89
C LEU A 157 -1.81 4.06 18.56
N PRO A 158 -3.14 4.18 18.45
CA PRO A 158 -3.77 4.76 17.27
C PRO A 158 -3.32 6.22 17.11
N PRO A 159 -3.06 6.69 15.89
CA PRO A 159 -2.72 8.09 15.67
C PRO A 159 -3.86 8.99 16.18
N GLN A 160 -3.52 9.84 17.13
CA GLN A 160 -4.46 10.85 17.61
C GLN A 160 -4.43 12.03 16.64
N ALA A 161 -5.55 12.32 16.04
CA ALA A 161 -5.76 13.41 15.11
C ALA A 161 -4.96 13.31 13.79
N MET A 162 -5.66 12.87 12.76
CA MET A 162 -5.19 13.00 11.39
C MET A 162 -6.16 13.87 10.62
N ALA A 163 -5.64 14.95 10.05
CA ALA A 163 -6.36 15.72 9.05
C ALA A 163 -5.85 15.23 7.68
N LEU A 164 -6.75 14.75 6.84
CA LEU A 164 -6.48 14.46 5.44
C LEU A 164 -6.91 15.70 4.63
N TYR A 165 -5.95 16.30 3.94
CA TYR A 165 -6.20 17.36 2.98
C TYR A 165 -6.12 16.77 1.57
N LEU A 166 -7.23 16.84 0.84
CA LEU A 166 -7.33 16.38 -0.56
C LEU A 166 -7.16 17.56 -1.50
#